data_8431ed00e746094eb149961dee078d96
#
_entry.id   8431ed00e746094eb149961dee078d96
#
_cell.length_a   1.000
_cell.length_b   1.000
_cell.length_c   1.000
_cell.angle_alpha   90.00
_cell.angle_beta   90.00
_cell.angle_gamma   90.00
#
_symmetry.space_group_name_H-M   'P 1'
#
loop_
_entity.id
_entity.type
_entity.pdbx_description
1 polymer ?
#
loop_
_entity_poly.entity_id
_entity_poly.type
_entity_poly.pdbx_seq_one_letter_code
_entity_poly.pdbx_strand_id
1 'polypeptide(L)'
;FQVSGLDCAEEVAILNKVVGPKIGGAEHLAFDIINGRMTILDSAKSVSDGEVAELVASTGMTAKPWDAENASVDQAAHLARQRLFTALSGGFWAAGFLWHIIETGMGGALGLFAGHGEAPMPLVEAGLFAVAILFGVWLVAPKAWSSARRLSPGMNLLMVVAVAGAIGLGEFFEAATVASFFSLSLFLDSRSVGRARDAVSALL
;
A
#
# COMPACT_ATOMS: atom_id res chain seq x y z
N PHE A 1 12.94 16.32 3.44
CA PHE A 1 12.56 15.53 2.27
C PHE A 1 11.08 15.25 2.27
N GLN A 2 10.47 15.30 1.09
CA GLN A 2 9.15 14.75 0.83
C GLN A 2 9.30 13.25 0.56
N VAL A 3 8.64 12.41 1.34
CA VAL A 3 8.69 10.94 1.19
C VAL A 3 7.32 10.44 0.77
N SER A 4 7.23 9.96 -0.48
CA SER A 4 6.00 9.34 -0.98
C SER A 4 5.91 7.90 -0.47
N GLY A 5 4.77 7.56 0.12
CA GLY A 5 4.53 6.25 0.73
C GLY A 5 4.89 6.20 2.22
N LEU A 6 5.08 7.34 2.88
CA LEU A 6 5.20 7.47 4.33
C LEU A 6 3.78 7.65 4.90
N ASP A 7 3.06 6.56 5.10
CA ASP A 7 1.64 6.56 5.41
C ASP A 7 1.34 6.08 6.83
N CYS A 8 2.28 5.37 7.48
CA CYS A 8 2.08 4.80 8.81
C CYS A 8 3.36 4.68 9.64
N ALA A 9 3.22 4.29 10.91
CA ALA A 9 4.33 4.12 11.84
C ALA A 9 5.31 2.98 11.43
N GLU A 10 4.88 2.02 10.62
CA GLU A 10 5.73 0.95 10.11
C GLU A 10 6.81 1.50 9.17
N GLU A 11 6.42 2.41 8.25
CA GLU A 11 7.37 3.06 7.34
C GLU A 11 8.36 3.94 8.10
N VAL A 12 7.92 4.62 9.16
CA VAL A 12 8.82 5.37 10.06
C VAL A 12 9.87 4.45 10.69
N ALA A 13 9.45 3.28 11.20
CA ALA A 13 10.38 2.31 11.79
C ALA A 13 11.38 1.77 10.75
N ILE A 14 10.94 1.52 9.52
CA ILE A 14 11.79 1.09 8.42
C ILE A 14 12.82 2.17 8.06
N LEU A 15 12.38 3.43 7.93
CA LEU A 15 13.27 4.55 7.60
C LEU A 15 14.29 4.80 8.72
N ASN A 16 13.88 4.74 9.99
CA ASN A 16 14.80 4.83 11.13
C ASN A 16 15.89 3.76 11.06
N LYS A 17 15.52 2.53 10.70
CA LYS A 17 16.46 1.40 10.59
C LYS A 17 17.40 1.53 9.40
N VAL A 18 16.98 2.16 8.31
CA VAL A 18 17.75 2.23 7.05
C VAL A 18 18.57 3.51 6.96
N VAL A 19 17.95 4.66 7.25
CA VAL A 19 18.59 5.97 7.14
C VAL A 19 19.35 6.32 8.42
N GLY A 20 18.79 6.01 9.60
CA GLY A 20 19.38 6.33 10.90
C GLY A 20 20.87 5.99 11.04
N PRO A 21 21.31 4.76 10.78
CA PRO A 21 22.73 4.38 10.89
C PRO A 21 23.69 5.19 10.01
N LYS A 22 23.19 5.73 8.90
CA LYS A 22 23.99 6.51 7.94
C LYS A 22 24.22 7.95 8.38
N ILE A 23 23.26 8.52 9.09
CA ILE A 23 23.27 9.92 9.57
C ILE A 23 23.76 10.06 11.03
N GLY A 24 24.13 8.96 11.68
CA GLY A 24 24.67 8.97 13.05
C GLY A 24 23.69 8.53 14.13
N GLY A 25 22.45 8.20 13.78
CA GLY A 25 21.43 7.71 14.72
C GLY A 25 20.01 8.07 14.29
N ALA A 26 19.03 7.28 14.72
CA ALA A 26 17.62 7.53 14.43
C ALA A 26 17.10 8.80 15.13
N GLU A 27 17.76 9.25 16.20
CA GLU A 27 17.48 10.49 16.93
C GLU A 27 17.68 11.76 16.11
N HIS A 28 18.39 11.66 14.98
CA HIS A 28 18.58 12.74 14.02
C HIS A 28 17.51 12.80 12.93
N LEU A 29 16.50 11.92 13.00
CA LEU A 29 15.36 11.90 12.10
C LEU A 29 14.10 12.38 12.81
N ALA A 30 13.39 13.30 12.19
CA ALA A 30 12.05 13.68 12.57
C ALA A 30 11.07 13.39 11.42
N PHE A 31 9.92 12.82 11.76
CA PHE A 31 8.91 12.44 10.80
C PHE A 31 7.60 13.16 11.04
N ASP A 32 7.05 13.71 9.97
CA ASP A 32 5.69 14.20 9.91
C ASP A 32 4.92 13.32 8.92
N ILE A 33 4.29 12.27 9.46
CA ILE A 33 3.52 11.29 8.67
C ILE A 33 2.37 11.99 7.96
N ILE A 34 1.76 12.99 8.61
CA ILE A 34 0.62 13.73 8.07
C ILE A 34 1.01 14.44 6.77
N ASN A 35 2.21 15.01 6.71
CA ASN A 35 2.71 15.72 5.55
C ASN A 35 3.61 14.86 4.63
N GLY A 36 3.85 13.59 5.00
CA GLY A 36 4.81 12.73 4.30
C GLY A 36 6.22 13.32 4.31
N ARG A 37 6.60 13.98 5.41
CA ARG A 37 7.86 14.71 5.53
C ARG A 37 8.84 13.99 6.44
N MET A 38 10.06 13.79 5.96
CA MET A 38 11.21 13.35 6.74
C MET A 38 12.19 14.51 6.86
N THR A 39 12.58 14.88 8.07
CA THR A 39 13.55 15.94 8.34
C THR A 39 14.79 15.32 8.95
N ILE A 40 15.95 15.63 8.39
CA ILE A 40 17.26 15.31 8.96
C ILE A 40 17.70 16.54 9.75
N LEU A 41 18.00 16.36 11.04
CA LEU A 41 18.38 17.45 11.94
C LEU A 41 19.84 17.87 11.66
N ASP A 42 20.15 19.14 11.90
CA ASP A 42 21.49 19.73 11.65
C ASP A 42 22.62 19.09 12.45
N SER A 43 22.29 18.39 13.54
CA SER A 43 23.25 17.60 14.33
C SER A 43 23.64 16.28 13.68
N ALA A 44 23.01 15.90 12.57
CA ALA A 44 23.29 14.65 11.87
C ALA A 44 24.62 14.69 11.13
N LYS A 45 25.18 13.50 10.86
CA LYS A 45 26.32 13.35 9.96
C LYS A 45 25.90 13.78 8.55
N SER A 46 26.76 14.56 7.89
CA SER A 46 26.52 15.03 6.53
C SER A 46 26.39 13.85 5.54
N VAL A 47 25.25 13.75 4.89
CA VAL A 47 24.91 12.78 3.85
C VAL A 47 24.33 13.55 2.67
N SER A 48 24.67 13.19 1.45
CA SER A 48 24.14 13.88 0.26
C SER A 48 22.66 13.55 0.03
N ASP A 49 21.92 14.50 -0.54
CA ASP A 49 20.51 14.33 -0.89
C ASP A 49 20.26 13.11 -1.78
N GLY A 50 21.20 12.84 -2.71
CA GLY A 50 21.16 11.67 -3.60
C GLY A 50 21.28 10.35 -2.83
N GLU A 51 22.18 10.29 -1.86
CA GLU A 51 22.36 9.09 -1.02
C GLU A 51 21.15 8.84 -0.12
N VAL A 52 20.54 9.89 0.42
CA VAL A 52 19.29 9.79 1.16
C VAL A 52 18.16 9.27 0.27
N ALA A 53 18.03 9.78 -0.95
CA ALA A 53 17.03 9.35 -1.90
C ALA A 53 17.20 7.85 -2.27
N GLU A 54 18.42 7.38 -2.49
CA GLU A 54 18.72 5.97 -2.77
C GLU A 54 18.40 5.07 -1.56
N LEU A 55 18.76 5.49 -0.35
CA LEU A 55 18.44 4.76 0.87
C LEU A 55 16.91 4.61 1.05
N VAL A 56 16.16 5.67 0.84
CA VAL A 56 14.70 5.64 0.89
C VAL A 56 14.13 4.78 -0.24
N ALA A 57 14.64 4.90 -1.48
CA ALA A 57 14.19 4.09 -2.61
C ALA A 57 14.38 2.59 -2.36
N SER A 58 15.44 2.21 -1.65
CA SER A 58 15.68 0.81 -1.27
C SER A 58 14.60 0.22 -0.37
N THR A 59 13.77 1.06 0.29
CA THR A 59 12.62 0.64 1.11
C THR A 59 11.32 0.48 0.33
N GLY A 60 11.31 0.81 -0.97
CA GLY A 60 10.12 0.83 -1.82
C GLY A 60 9.35 2.15 -1.75
N MET A 61 9.91 3.14 -1.04
CA MET A 61 9.41 4.52 -0.98
C MET A 61 10.27 5.42 -1.88
N THR A 62 9.83 6.66 -2.12
CA THR A 62 10.61 7.65 -2.88
C THR A 62 10.77 8.91 -2.06
N ALA A 63 12.01 9.45 -2.01
CA ALA A 63 12.31 10.72 -1.35
C ALA A 63 12.75 11.74 -2.40
N LYS A 64 12.26 12.96 -2.23
CA LYS A 64 12.69 14.15 -2.97
C LYS A 64 13.04 15.25 -1.96
N PRO A 65 13.97 16.17 -2.28
CA PRO A 65 14.15 17.38 -1.47
C PRO A 65 12.80 18.07 -1.21
N TRP A 66 12.63 18.63 -0.01
CA TRP A 66 11.37 19.27 0.35
C TRP A 66 11.20 20.55 -0.47
N ASP A 67 10.09 20.59 -1.20
CA ASP A 67 9.62 21.77 -1.91
C ASP A 67 8.14 21.98 -1.54
N ALA A 68 7.87 23.07 -0.82
CA ALA A 68 6.55 23.34 -0.27
C ALA A 68 5.47 23.50 -1.37
N GLU A 69 5.85 23.99 -2.54
CA GLU A 69 4.93 24.20 -3.66
C GLU A 69 4.57 22.89 -4.37
N ASN A 70 5.54 22.01 -4.57
CA ASN A 70 5.35 20.72 -5.24
C ASN A 70 4.87 19.61 -4.30
N ALA A 71 5.09 19.71 -3.00
CA ALA A 71 4.71 18.68 -2.01
C ALA A 71 3.21 18.38 -2.02
N SER A 72 2.37 19.40 -2.14
CA SER A 72 0.91 19.24 -2.21
C SER A 72 0.45 18.58 -3.51
N VAL A 73 1.11 18.87 -4.62
CA VAL A 73 0.80 18.30 -5.94
C VAL A 73 1.20 16.82 -6.01
N ASP A 74 2.40 16.48 -5.54
CA ASP A 74 2.89 15.09 -5.50
C ASP A 74 2.01 14.23 -4.60
N GLN A 75 1.56 14.76 -3.47
CA GLN A 75 0.66 14.05 -2.55
C GLN A 75 -0.74 13.86 -3.15
N ALA A 76 -1.29 14.88 -3.81
CA ALA A 76 -2.57 14.76 -4.50
C ALA A 76 -2.52 13.71 -5.62
N ALA A 77 -1.42 13.67 -6.39
CA ALA A 77 -1.21 12.69 -7.44
C ALA A 77 -1.09 11.26 -6.87
N HIS A 78 -0.41 11.08 -5.71
CA HIS A 78 -0.31 9.81 -5.02
C HIS A 78 -1.69 9.30 -4.57
N LEU A 79 -2.47 10.16 -3.92
CA LEU A 79 -3.84 9.84 -3.48
C LEU A 79 -4.78 9.53 -4.66
N ALA A 80 -4.67 10.29 -5.75
CA ALA A 80 -5.46 10.04 -6.96
C ALA A 80 -5.15 8.66 -7.58
N ARG A 81 -3.86 8.30 -7.65
CA ARG A 81 -3.42 6.97 -8.10
C ARG A 81 -3.96 5.87 -7.17
N GLN A 82 -3.79 6.02 -5.87
CA GLN A 82 -4.28 5.06 -4.88
C GLN A 82 -5.79 4.87 -5.01
N ARG A 83 -6.56 5.98 -5.11
CA ARG A 83 -8.01 5.94 -5.34
C ARG A 83 -8.38 5.18 -6.61
N LEU A 84 -7.69 5.44 -7.71
CA LEU A 84 -7.94 4.76 -8.98
C LEU A 84 -7.71 3.25 -8.87
N PHE A 85 -6.56 2.84 -8.34
CA PHE A 85 -6.23 1.41 -8.21
C PHE A 85 -7.16 0.69 -7.24
N THR A 86 -7.51 1.31 -6.12
CA THR A 86 -8.50 0.75 -5.18
C THR A 86 -9.88 0.62 -5.83
N ALA A 87 -10.32 1.63 -6.58
CA ALA A 87 -11.61 1.58 -7.28
C ALA A 87 -11.63 0.52 -8.39
N LEU A 88 -10.54 0.35 -9.14
CA LEU A 88 -10.42 -0.70 -10.14
C LEU A 88 -10.41 -2.09 -9.46
N SER A 89 -9.60 -2.29 -8.43
CA SER A 89 -9.55 -3.56 -7.70
C SER A 89 -10.93 -3.94 -7.14
N GLY A 90 -11.58 -3.04 -6.41
CA GLY A 90 -12.93 -3.27 -5.87
C GLY A 90 -14.00 -3.42 -6.95
N GLY A 91 -13.89 -2.68 -8.05
CA GLY A 91 -14.82 -2.76 -9.20
C GLY A 91 -14.75 -4.13 -9.90
N PHE A 92 -13.55 -4.62 -10.19
CA PHE A 92 -13.36 -5.95 -10.79
C PHE A 92 -13.73 -7.08 -9.82
N TRP A 93 -13.44 -6.93 -8.53
CA TRP A 93 -13.91 -7.87 -7.51
C TRP A 93 -15.44 -7.93 -7.47
N ALA A 94 -16.12 -6.78 -7.43
CA ALA A 94 -17.58 -6.71 -7.43
C ALA A 94 -18.19 -7.26 -8.72
N ALA A 95 -17.56 -7.01 -9.88
CA ALA A 95 -18.00 -7.54 -11.16
C ALA A 95 -17.89 -9.08 -11.21
N GLY A 96 -16.77 -9.64 -10.72
CA GLY A 96 -16.58 -11.09 -10.60
C GLY A 96 -17.62 -11.73 -9.66
N PHE A 97 -17.85 -11.10 -8.52
CA PHE A 97 -18.85 -11.56 -7.56
C PHE A 97 -20.29 -11.50 -8.11
N LEU A 98 -20.64 -10.42 -8.81
CA LEU A 98 -21.96 -10.30 -9.48
C LEU A 98 -22.13 -11.34 -10.58
N TRP A 99 -21.07 -11.59 -11.36
CA TRP A 99 -21.08 -12.63 -12.37
C TRP A 99 -21.36 -13.99 -11.75
N HIS A 100 -20.68 -14.31 -10.67
CA HIS A 100 -20.90 -15.55 -9.93
C HIS A 100 -22.34 -15.70 -9.44
N ILE A 101 -22.95 -14.62 -8.90
CA ILE A 101 -24.37 -14.62 -8.47
C ILE A 101 -25.30 -14.89 -9.66
N ILE A 102 -25.02 -14.33 -10.83
CA ILE A 102 -25.85 -14.51 -12.02
C ILE A 102 -25.82 -15.98 -12.50
N GLU A 103 -24.65 -16.62 -12.45
CA GLU A 103 -24.51 -18.02 -12.89
C GLU A 103 -25.02 -19.04 -11.88
N THR A 104 -24.75 -18.84 -10.58
CA THR A 104 -24.99 -19.85 -9.52
C THR A 104 -26.16 -19.52 -8.61
N GLY A 105 -26.66 -18.27 -8.68
CA GLY A 105 -27.67 -17.75 -7.79
C GLY A 105 -27.09 -17.41 -6.40
N MET A 106 -27.97 -16.93 -5.51
CA MET A 106 -27.61 -16.51 -4.15
C MET A 106 -27.01 -17.66 -3.29
N GLY A 107 -27.45 -18.89 -3.53
CA GLY A 107 -26.94 -20.07 -2.84
C GLY A 107 -25.46 -20.36 -3.17
N GLY A 108 -25.09 -20.23 -4.44
CA GLY A 108 -23.70 -20.37 -4.87
C GLY A 108 -22.79 -19.27 -4.30
N ALA A 109 -23.30 -18.04 -4.27
CA ALA A 109 -22.56 -16.93 -3.67
C ALA A 109 -22.24 -17.15 -2.17
N LEU A 110 -23.17 -17.71 -1.41
CA LEU A 110 -22.90 -18.11 -0.03
C LEU A 110 -21.87 -19.26 0.05
N GLY A 111 -21.83 -20.15 -0.93
CA GLY A 111 -20.84 -21.23 -1.05
C GLY A 111 -19.41 -20.74 -1.20
N LEU A 112 -19.19 -19.62 -1.94
CA LEU A 112 -17.88 -18.99 -2.03
C LEU A 112 -17.33 -18.57 -0.66
N PHE A 113 -18.16 -17.98 0.20
CA PHE A 113 -17.75 -17.60 1.56
C PHE A 113 -17.57 -18.79 2.50
N ALA A 114 -18.20 -19.93 2.19
CA ALA A 114 -18.05 -21.15 2.97
C ALA A 114 -16.85 -22.02 2.55
N GLY A 115 -16.10 -21.61 1.52
CA GLY A 115 -14.96 -22.38 1.00
C GLY A 115 -15.34 -23.70 0.33
N HIS A 116 -16.57 -23.83 -0.17
CA HIS A 116 -17.11 -25.05 -0.76
C HIS A 116 -17.19 -24.97 -2.30
N GLY A 117 -16.27 -24.28 -2.94
CA GLY A 117 -16.19 -24.19 -4.39
C GLY A 117 -15.63 -25.48 -5.02
N GLU A 118 -16.39 -26.56 -5.06
CA GLU A 118 -15.96 -27.84 -5.68
C GLU A 118 -15.94 -27.80 -7.24
N ALA A 119 -16.51 -26.77 -7.85
CA ALA A 119 -16.53 -26.64 -9.31
C ALA A 119 -15.36 -25.79 -9.82
N PRO A 120 -14.75 -26.16 -10.96
CA PRO A 120 -13.72 -25.31 -11.58
C PRO A 120 -14.32 -23.95 -11.91
N MET A 121 -13.69 -22.88 -11.41
CA MET A 121 -14.13 -21.50 -11.60
C MET A 121 -14.12 -21.14 -13.10
N PRO A 122 -15.18 -20.55 -13.64
CA PRO A 122 -15.21 -20.11 -15.05
C PRO A 122 -14.05 -19.17 -15.37
N LEU A 123 -13.45 -19.31 -16.55
CA LEU A 123 -12.29 -18.50 -16.96
C LEU A 123 -12.57 -16.99 -16.91
N VAL A 124 -13.80 -16.57 -17.18
CA VAL A 124 -14.19 -15.15 -17.12
C VAL A 124 -14.13 -14.64 -15.68
N GLU A 125 -14.67 -15.41 -14.74
CA GLU A 125 -14.70 -15.10 -13.33
C GLU A 125 -13.28 -15.06 -12.74
N ALA A 126 -12.48 -16.11 -13.00
CA ALA A 126 -11.08 -16.15 -12.61
C ALA A 126 -10.28 -14.97 -13.19
N GLY A 127 -10.56 -14.57 -14.43
CA GLY A 127 -9.97 -13.40 -15.06
C GLY A 127 -10.31 -12.09 -14.35
N LEU A 128 -11.57 -11.90 -13.95
CA LEU A 128 -12.01 -10.71 -13.21
C LEU A 128 -11.32 -10.62 -11.85
N PHE A 129 -11.24 -11.73 -11.10
CA PHE A 129 -10.55 -11.77 -9.82
C PHE A 129 -9.03 -11.58 -9.98
N ALA A 130 -8.40 -12.17 -11.02
CA ALA A 130 -6.98 -11.95 -11.29
C ALA A 130 -6.66 -10.46 -11.56
N VAL A 131 -7.51 -9.76 -12.31
CA VAL A 131 -7.38 -8.32 -12.57
C VAL A 131 -7.57 -7.53 -11.26
N ALA A 132 -8.55 -7.89 -10.41
CA ALA A 132 -8.76 -7.27 -9.11
C ALA A 132 -7.52 -7.42 -8.22
N ILE A 133 -6.91 -8.61 -8.16
CA ILE A 133 -5.67 -8.89 -7.42
C ILE A 133 -4.53 -8.02 -7.96
N LEU A 134 -4.36 -7.95 -9.27
CA LEU A 134 -3.29 -7.18 -9.90
C LEU A 134 -3.34 -5.71 -9.47
N PHE A 135 -4.51 -5.08 -9.55
CA PHE A 135 -4.68 -3.69 -9.13
C PHE A 135 -4.57 -3.50 -7.61
N GLY A 136 -5.09 -4.45 -6.82
CA GLY A 136 -5.02 -4.38 -5.35
C GLY A 136 -3.59 -4.51 -4.81
N VAL A 137 -2.78 -5.36 -5.41
CA VAL A 137 -1.39 -5.62 -4.97
C VAL A 137 -0.39 -4.63 -5.55
N TRP A 138 -0.69 -4.00 -6.71
CA TRP A 138 0.27 -3.18 -7.46
C TRP A 138 1.00 -2.12 -6.64
N LEU A 139 0.29 -1.37 -5.80
CA LEU A 139 0.85 -0.31 -4.97
C LEU A 139 1.64 -0.84 -3.76
N VAL A 140 1.32 -2.06 -3.32
CA VAL A 140 1.91 -2.69 -2.13
C VAL A 140 3.12 -3.56 -2.49
N ALA A 141 3.14 -4.12 -3.71
CA ALA A 141 4.18 -5.02 -4.16
C ALA A 141 5.63 -4.50 -3.97
N PRO A 142 5.99 -3.25 -4.32
CA PRO A 142 7.36 -2.77 -4.14
C PRO A 142 7.75 -2.67 -2.66
N LYS A 143 6.81 -2.27 -1.77
CA LYS A 143 7.04 -2.23 -0.32
C LYS A 143 7.20 -3.65 0.25
N ALA A 144 6.34 -4.58 -0.13
CA ALA A 144 6.43 -5.98 0.29
C ALA A 144 7.74 -6.63 -0.18
N TRP A 145 8.16 -6.39 -1.43
CA TRP A 145 9.41 -6.89 -1.97
C TRP A 145 10.64 -6.39 -1.21
N SER A 146 10.67 -5.10 -0.87
CA SER A 146 11.74 -4.52 -0.08
C SER A 146 11.80 -5.10 1.34
N SER A 147 10.62 -5.31 1.96
CA SER A 147 10.49 -5.94 3.28
C SER A 147 10.96 -7.40 3.28
N ALA A 148 10.63 -8.15 2.22
CA ALA A 148 11.08 -9.53 2.03
C ALA A 148 12.59 -9.63 1.95
N ARG A 149 13.24 -8.77 1.14
CA ARG A 149 14.70 -8.74 0.99
C ARG A 149 15.44 -8.40 2.28
N ARG A 150 14.82 -7.64 3.18
CA ARG A 150 15.41 -7.20 4.45
C ARG A 150 15.09 -8.13 5.62
N LEU A 151 14.34 -9.23 5.37
CA LEU A 151 13.84 -10.14 6.41
C LEU A 151 13.12 -9.39 7.54
N SER A 152 12.43 -8.31 7.17
CA SER A 152 11.63 -7.49 8.09
C SER A 152 10.15 -7.75 7.79
N PRO A 153 9.52 -8.72 8.49
CA PRO A 153 8.12 -9.06 8.24
C PRO A 153 7.23 -7.90 8.65
N GLY A 154 6.67 -7.22 7.66
CA GLY A 154 5.71 -6.15 7.83
C GLY A 154 4.33 -6.57 7.32
N MET A 155 3.31 -5.76 7.64
CA MET A 155 1.92 -5.99 7.24
C MET A 155 1.77 -6.16 5.71
N ASN A 156 2.50 -5.35 4.94
CA ASN A 156 2.48 -5.41 3.47
C ASN A 156 3.01 -6.75 2.94
N LEU A 157 4.08 -7.29 3.54
CA LEU A 157 4.65 -8.57 3.15
C LEU A 157 3.70 -9.72 3.49
N LEU A 158 3.11 -9.71 4.68
CA LEU A 158 2.17 -10.75 5.10
C LEU A 158 0.96 -10.83 4.17
N MET A 159 0.42 -9.66 3.76
CA MET A 159 -0.69 -9.60 2.81
C MET A 159 -0.30 -10.21 1.45
N VAL A 160 0.86 -9.83 0.89
CA VAL A 160 1.30 -10.37 -0.40
C VAL A 160 1.54 -11.88 -0.33
N VAL A 161 2.09 -12.38 0.78
CA VAL A 161 2.27 -13.83 1.00
C VAL A 161 0.91 -14.54 1.10
N ALA A 162 -0.07 -13.96 1.82
CA ALA A 162 -1.41 -14.52 1.92
C ALA A 162 -2.10 -14.59 0.55
N VAL A 163 -2.04 -13.51 -0.24
CA VAL A 163 -2.60 -13.47 -1.61
C VAL A 163 -1.91 -14.49 -2.51
N ALA A 164 -0.57 -14.58 -2.46
CA ALA A 164 0.19 -15.56 -3.25
C ALA A 164 -0.15 -17.00 -2.84
N GLY A 165 -0.33 -17.26 -1.55
CA GLY A 165 -0.75 -18.56 -1.03
C GLY A 165 -2.15 -18.95 -1.51
N ALA A 166 -3.12 -18.03 -1.45
CA ALA A 166 -4.48 -18.25 -1.93
C ALA A 166 -4.51 -18.54 -3.45
N ILE A 167 -3.72 -17.78 -4.25
CA ILE A 167 -3.57 -18.06 -5.69
C ILE A 167 -2.98 -19.47 -5.90
N GLY A 168 -1.96 -19.85 -5.12
CA GLY A 168 -1.34 -21.17 -5.20
C GLY A 168 -2.28 -22.33 -4.89
N LEU A 169 -3.29 -22.08 -4.06
CA LEU A 169 -4.36 -23.05 -3.74
C LEU A 169 -5.50 -23.02 -4.77
N GLY A 170 -5.50 -22.08 -5.69
CA GLY A 170 -6.59 -21.90 -6.68
C GLY A 170 -7.75 -21.03 -6.16
N GLU A 171 -7.63 -20.46 -4.96
CA GLU A 171 -8.66 -19.67 -4.30
C GLU A 171 -8.60 -18.19 -4.74
N PHE A 172 -9.02 -17.95 -6.00
CA PHE A 172 -8.94 -16.61 -6.61
C PHE A 172 -9.89 -15.60 -5.97
N PHE A 173 -11.06 -16.05 -5.49
CA PHE A 173 -12.03 -15.19 -4.80
C PHE A 173 -11.46 -14.65 -3.49
N GLU A 174 -10.89 -15.53 -2.66
CA GLU A 174 -10.25 -15.15 -1.39
C GLU A 174 -9.07 -14.22 -1.62
N ALA A 175 -8.20 -14.56 -2.58
CA ALA A 175 -7.07 -13.74 -2.95
C ALA A 175 -7.50 -12.32 -3.39
N ALA A 176 -8.52 -12.23 -4.24
CA ALA A 176 -9.08 -10.95 -4.71
C ALA A 176 -9.76 -10.17 -3.59
N THR A 177 -10.45 -10.86 -2.69
CA THR A 177 -11.10 -10.26 -1.52
C THR A 177 -10.07 -9.63 -0.60
N VAL A 178 -9.03 -10.37 -0.21
CA VAL A 178 -7.94 -9.85 0.62
C VAL A 178 -7.26 -8.66 -0.04
N ALA A 179 -6.89 -8.77 -1.32
CA ALA A 179 -6.20 -7.70 -2.05
C ALA A 179 -7.06 -6.42 -2.14
N SER A 180 -8.35 -6.54 -2.46
CA SER A 180 -9.26 -5.42 -2.62
C SER A 180 -9.56 -4.72 -1.30
N PHE A 181 -9.87 -5.47 -0.23
CA PHE A 181 -10.14 -4.89 1.07
C PHE A 181 -8.91 -4.28 1.72
N PHE A 182 -7.73 -4.88 1.52
CA PHE A 182 -6.49 -4.29 2.01
C PHE A 182 -6.18 -2.97 1.28
N SER A 183 -6.35 -2.92 -0.05
CA SER A 183 -6.20 -1.68 -0.82
C SER A 183 -7.18 -0.61 -0.37
N LEU A 184 -8.43 -1.00 -0.07
CA LEU A 184 -9.45 -0.10 0.48
C LEU A 184 -9.06 0.42 1.86
N SER A 185 -8.55 -0.43 2.75
CA SER A 185 -8.07 -0.04 4.08
C SER A 185 -6.98 1.01 3.98
N LEU A 186 -5.95 0.77 3.16
CA LEU A 186 -4.86 1.74 2.93
C LEU A 186 -5.38 3.08 2.39
N PHE A 187 -6.36 3.05 1.48
CA PHE A 187 -6.96 4.27 0.97
C PHE A 187 -7.73 5.04 2.04
N LEU A 188 -8.49 4.34 2.90
CA LEU A 188 -9.22 4.97 4.00
C LEU A 188 -8.27 5.57 5.04
N ASP A 189 -7.18 4.89 5.37
CA ASP A 189 -6.15 5.39 6.28
C ASP A 189 -5.53 6.68 5.73
N SER A 190 -5.09 6.68 4.47
CA SER A 190 -4.51 7.85 3.81
C SER A 190 -5.48 9.04 3.77
N ARG A 191 -6.78 8.77 3.55
CA ARG A 191 -7.82 9.80 3.55
C ARG A 191 -8.10 10.36 4.94
N SER A 192 -8.05 9.52 5.96
CA SER A 192 -8.24 9.94 7.36
C SER A 192 -7.14 10.87 7.83
N VAL A 193 -5.89 10.55 7.50
CA VAL A 193 -4.72 11.40 7.74
C VAL A 193 -4.85 12.73 7.00
N GLY A 194 -5.26 12.71 5.73
CA GLY A 194 -5.48 13.93 4.94
C GLY A 194 -6.51 14.88 5.57
N ARG A 195 -7.64 14.35 6.05
CA ARG A 195 -8.67 15.16 6.74
C ARG A 195 -8.17 15.78 8.05
N ALA A 196 -7.38 15.03 8.83
CA ALA A 196 -6.78 15.55 10.06
C ALA A 196 -5.83 16.72 9.77
N ARG A 197 -5.06 16.64 8.68
CA ARG A 197 -4.19 17.71 8.20
C ARG A 197 -4.98 18.97 7.83
N ASP A 198 -6.04 18.82 7.03
CA ASP A 198 -6.85 19.96 6.58
C ASP A 198 -7.49 20.68 7.78
N ALA A 199 -7.94 19.92 8.80
CA ALA A 199 -8.49 20.48 10.03
C ALA A 199 -7.46 21.27 10.85
N VAL A 200 -6.23 20.77 10.97
CA VAL A 200 -5.13 21.46 11.67
C VAL A 200 -4.68 22.71 10.91
N SER A 201 -4.58 22.62 9.58
CA SER A 201 -4.17 23.76 8.75
C SER A 201 -5.21 24.89 8.74
N ALA A 202 -6.49 24.59 9.00
CA ALA A 202 -7.55 25.59 9.10
C ALA A 202 -7.54 26.35 10.45
N LEU A 203 -6.79 25.86 11.45
CA LEU A 203 -6.67 26.46 12.77
C LEU A 203 -5.40 27.32 12.95
N LEU A 204 -4.49 27.29 11.99
CA LEU A 204 -3.24 28.08 11.95
C LEU A 204 -3.36 29.24 10.99
#